data_b846871b59807f71cab565039ca6593b
#
_entry.id   b846871b59807f71cab565039ca6593b
#
_cell.length_a   1.000
_cell.length_b   1.000
_cell.length_c   1.000
_cell.angle_alpha   90.00
_cell.angle_beta   90.00
_cell.angle_gamma   90.00
#
_symmetry.space_group_name_H-M   'P 1'
#
loop_
_entity.id
_entity.type
_entity.pdbx_description
1 polymer ?
#
loop_
_entity_poly.entity_id
_entity_poly.type
_entity_poly.pdbx_seq_one_letter_code
_entity_poly.pdbx_strand_id
1 'polypeptide(L)'
;MKILFIAFLVLFSYEASPELIQDLKVQKIVDGDTVYGSLNGKTYKLRLTEIDAPERDQPFGRQSKVFLRELLKDGEFDADISGQDQYGRYLARLYDNGVDVNRIMVSEGMAWVYDFYVTDKTFYENQQEAQKLKKGLWSKRYPAPPWEWRRSR
;
A
#
# COMPACT_ATOMS: atom_id res chain seq x y z
N MET A 1 28.66 -35.24 -40.25
CA MET A 1 28.86 -34.08 -39.35
C MET A 1 27.48 -33.49 -39.06
N LYS A 2 26.93 -33.78 -37.86
CA LYS A 2 25.60 -33.27 -37.47
C LYS A 2 25.79 -31.95 -36.71
N ILE A 3 25.30 -30.88 -37.29
CA ILE A 3 25.33 -29.55 -36.65
C ILE A 3 24.11 -29.46 -35.73
N LEU A 4 24.37 -29.41 -34.42
CA LEU A 4 23.34 -29.23 -33.40
C LEU A 4 23.06 -27.72 -33.23
N PHE A 5 21.90 -27.26 -33.70
CA PHE A 5 21.42 -25.90 -33.44
C PHE A 5 20.89 -25.84 -32.03
N ILE A 6 21.61 -25.20 -31.10
CA ILE A 6 21.13 -24.88 -29.78
C ILE A 6 20.37 -23.57 -29.92
N ALA A 7 19.04 -23.64 -29.89
CA ALA A 7 18.19 -22.44 -29.80
C ALA A 7 18.29 -21.86 -28.39
N PHE A 8 18.91 -20.70 -28.26
CA PHE A 8 18.97 -19.91 -27.01
C PHE A 8 17.62 -19.24 -26.82
N LEU A 9 16.77 -19.80 -25.95
CA LEU A 9 15.50 -19.21 -25.59
C LEU A 9 15.77 -18.02 -24.63
N VAL A 10 15.79 -16.80 -25.15
CA VAL A 10 15.88 -15.59 -24.32
C VAL A 10 14.50 -15.37 -23.69
N LEU A 11 14.36 -15.75 -22.43
CA LEU A 11 13.20 -15.37 -21.62
C LEU A 11 13.28 -13.88 -21.33
N PHE A 12 12.55 -13.08 -22.07
CA PHE A 12 12.29 -11.70 -21.70
C PHE A 12 11.38 -11.71 -20.47
N SER A 13 11.96 -11.43 -19.30
CA SER A 13 11.19 -11.05 -18.11
C SER A 13 10.52 -9.72 -18.43
N TYR A 14 9.22 -9.73 -18.68
CA TYR A 14 8.42 -8.53 -18.84
C TYR A 14 8.27 -7.92 -17.44
N GLU A 15 9.16 -7.01 -17.08
CA GLU A 15 8.94 -6.14 -15.92
C GLU A 15 7.79 -5.20 -16.31
N ALA A 16 6.66 -5.34 -15.62
CA ALA A 16 5.53 -4.45 -15.80
C ALA A 16 5.98 -3.03 -15.44
N SER A 17 5.99 -2.13 -16.41
CA SER A 17 6.23 -0.70 -16.15
C SER A 17 5.16 -0.18 -15.20
N PRO A 18 5.50 0.75 -14.28
CA PRO A 18 4.50 1.42 -13.45
C PRO A 18 3.38 1.98 -14.31
N GLU A 19 2.14 1.73 -13.92
CA GLU A 19 0.95 2.19 -14.65
C GLU A 19 0.20 3.20 -13.77
N LEU A 20 0.16 4.47 -14.20
CA LEU A 20 -0.65 5.48 -13.55
C LEU A 20 -2.09 5.39 -14.05
N ILE A 21 -3.02 5.06 -13.15
CA ILE A 21 -4.45 5.10 -13.40
C ILE A 21 -5.04 6.29 -12.66
N GLN A 22 -5.65 7.21 -13.41
CA GLN A 22 -6.26 8.42 -12.86
C GLN A 22 -7.78 8.27 -12.68
N ASP A 23 -8.34 9.09 -11.81
CA ASP A 23 -9.80 9.23 -11.59
C ASP A 23 -10.50 7.92 -11.18
N LEU A 24 -9.83 7.08 -10.40
CA LEU A 24 -10.45 5.91 -9.79
C LEU A 24 -11.52 6.35 -8.77
N LYS A 25 -12.74 5.84 -8.93
CA LYS A 25 -13.84 6.06 -7.99
C LYS A 25 -13.72 5.13 -6.79
N VAL A 26 -13.74 5.66 -5.58
CA VAL A 26 -13.75 4.87 -4.35
C VAL A 26 -15.00 3.99 -4.30
N GLN A 27 -14.84 2.68 -4.20
CA GLN A 27 -15.93 1.73 -4.03
C GLN A 27 -16.05 1.24 -2.59
N LYS A 28 -14.92 0.93 -1.96
CA LYS A 28 -14.90 0.37 -0.61
C LYS A 28 -13.51 0.51 0.02
N ILE A 29 -13.46 1.00 1.24
CA ILE A 29 -12.28 0.91 2.10
C ILE A 29 -12.39 -0.37 2.92
N VAL A 30 -11.41 -1.28 2.76
CA VAL A 30 -11.40 -2.57 3.47
C VAL A 30 -10.82 -2.41 4.86
N ASP A 31 -9.62 -1.84 4.93
CA ASP A 31 -8.83 -1.54 6.13
C ASP A 31 -7.95 -0.31 5.87
N GLY A 32 -6.88 -0.12 6.65
CA GLY A 32 -6.01 1.05 6.54
C GLY A 32 -5.02 1.02 5.38
N ASP A 33 -4.95 -0.05 4.60
CA ASP A 33 -4.03 -0.16 3.46
C ASP A 33 -4.60 -0.93 2.26
N THR A 34 -5.90 -1.20 2.26
CA THR A 34 -6.57 -1.89 1.16
C THR A 34 -7.87 -1.18 0.78
N VAL A 35 -7.99 -0.81 -0.50
CA VAL A 35 -9.15 -0.11 -1.06
C VAL A 35 -9.58 -0.76 -2.38
N TYR A 36 -10.88 -0.72 -2.67
CA TYR A 36 -11.44 -1.00 -3.99
C TYR A 36 -11.72 0.32 -4.69
N GLY A 37 -11.15 0.49 -5.88
CA GLY A 37 -11.47 1.57 -6.80
C GLY A 37 -12.10 1.04 -8.08
N SER A 38 -12.82 1.87 -8.81
CA SER A 38 -13.36 1.51 -10.13
C SER A 38 -13.13 2.61 -11.17
N LEU A 39 -12.91 2.19 -12.40
CA LEU A 39 -12.82 3.06 -13.56
C LEU A 39 -13.42 2.35 -14.78
N ASN A 40 -14.32 3.00 -15.50
CA ASN A 40 -14.95 2.48 -16.72
C ASN A 40 -15.54 1.06 -16.56
N GLY A 41 -16.19 0.77 -15.40
CA GLY A 41 -16.79 -0.52 -15.10
C GLY A 41 -15.81 -1.60 -14.64
N LYS A 42 -14.49 -1.36 -14.66
CA LYS A 42 -13.49 -2.26 -14.11
C LYS A 42 -13.23 -1.92 -12.64
N THR A 43 -13.18 -2.94 -11.80
CA THR A 43 -12.85 -2.82 -10.37
C THR A 43 -11.40 -3.24 -10.11
N TYR A 44 -10.71 -2.44 -9.31
CA TYR A 44 -9.33 -2.65 -8.88
C TYR A 44 -9.31 -2.86 -7.37
N LYS A 45 -8.78 -3.99 -6.92
CA LYS A 45 -8.45 -4.21 -5.51
C LYS A 45 -7.00 -3.77 -5.29
N LEU A 46 -6.83 -2.66 -4.59
CA LEU A 46 -5.54 -2.00 -4.42
C LEU A 46 -5.00 -2.23 -3.01
N ARG A 47 -3.73 -2.65 -2.91
CA ARG A 47 -2.94 -2.74 -1.69
C ARG A 47 -1.91 -1.62 -1.69
N LEU A 48 -1.99 -0.74 -0.72
CA LEU A 48 -1.05 0.38 -0.60
C LEU A 48 0.36 -0.14 -0.35
N THR A 49 1.32 0.24 -1.20
CA THR A 49 2.73 -0.13 -1.09
C THR A 49 3.46 0.65 0.00
N GLU A 50 4.66 0.22 0.37
CA GLU A 50 5.57 0.84 1.34
C GLU A 50 5.09 0.74 2.80
N ILE A 51 3.81 0.47 3.04
CA ILE A 51 3.17 0.53 4.37
C ILE A 51 2.46 -0.77 4.73
N ASP A 52 2.26 -0.97 6.04
CA ASP A 52 1.42 -2.04 6.60
C ASP A 52 0.56 -1.43 7.72
N ALA A 53 -0.75 -1.42 7.52
CA ALA A 53 -1.67 -0.86 8.50
C ALA A 53 -2.10 -1.90 9.52
N PRO A 54 -2.46 -1.48 10.75
CA PRO A 54 -3.01 -2.41 11.74
C PRO A 54 -4.21 -3.20 11.19
N GLU A 55 -4.24 -4.50 11.50
CA GLU A 55 -5.34 -5.38 11.11
C GLU A 55 -6.68 -4.89 11.69
N ARG A 56 -7.79 -5.26 11.07
CA ARG A 56 -9.12 -4.76 11.46
C ARG A 56 -9.44 -4.95 12.95
N ASP A 57 -8.97 -6.03 13.54
CA ASP A 57 -9.17 -6.42 14.94
C ASP A 57 -7.95 -6.14 15.84
N GLN A 58 -6.92 -5.52 15.28
CA GLN A 58 -5.76 -5.02 15.99
C GLN A 58 -6.06 -3.63 16.59
N PRO A 59 -5.45 -3.26 17.73
CA PRO A 59 -5.50 -1.88 18.21
C PRO A 59 -5.11 -0.89 17.10
N PHE A 60 -5.88 0.19 16.93
CA PHE A 60 -5.80 1.17 15.84
C PHE A 60 -6.27 0.71 14.45
N GLY A 61 -6.65 -0.55 14.21
CA GLY A 61 -7.13 -1.00 12.92
C GLY A 61 -8.37 -0.24 12.44
N ARG A 62 -9.32 0.01 13.35
CA ARG A 62 -10.50 0.83 13.03
C ARG A 62 -10.13 2.29 12.73
N GLN A 63 -9.25 2.89 13.52
CA GLN A 63 -8.82 4.28 13.34
C GLN A 63 -8.08 4.46 12.01
N SER A 64 -7.17 3.53 11.69
CA SER A 64 -6.45 3.50 10.42
C SER A 64 -7.40 3.44 9.22
N LYS A 65 -8.39 2.54 9.25
CA LYS A 65 -9.43 2.45 8.22
C LYS A 65 -10.24 3.74 8.08
N VAL A 66 -10.67 4.32 9.19
CA VAL A 66 -11.45 5.57 9.17
C VAL A 66 -10.60 6.70 8.61
N PHE A 67 -9.34 6.77 8.98
CA PHE A 67 -8.43 7.80 8.49
C PHE A 67 -8.20 7.69 6.98
N LEU A 68 -7.98 6.48 6.44
CA LEU A 68 -7.89 6.28 4.99
C LEU A 68 -9.18 6.71 4.27
N ARG A 69 -10.35 6.46 4.89
CA ARG A 69 -11.64 6.93 4.34
C ARG A 69 -11.72 8.44 4.29
N GLU A 70 -11.24 9.13 5.33
CA GLU A 70 -11.22 10.61 5.35
C GLU A 70 -10.26 11.19 4.30
N LEU A 71 -9.11 10.53 4.08
CA LEU A 71 -8.18 10.95 3.03
C LEU A 71 -8.79 10.84 1.62
N LEU A 72 -9.65 9.84 1.40
CA LEU A 72 -10.28 9.56 0.10
C LEU A 72 -11.77 10.00 0.08
N LYS A 73 -12.17 10.94 0.92
CA LYS A 73 -13.58 11.32 1.10
C LYS A 73 -14.21 11.99 -0.12
N ASP A 74 -13.39 12.61 -0.98
CA ASP A 74 -13.87 13.25 -2.21
C ASP A 74 -14.32 12.23 -3.26
N GLY A 75 -14.05 10.94 -3.01
CA GLY A 75 -14.59 9.82 -3.76
C GLY A 75 -13.79 9.47 -5.02
N GLU A 76 -12.71 10.18 -5.32
CA GLU A 76 -11.82 9.93 -6.46
C GLU A 76 -10.36 9.95 -6.00
N PHE A 77 -9.51 9.18 -6.67
CA PHE A 77 -8.06 9.16 -6.42
C PHE A 77 -7.30 8.61 -7.61
N ASP A 78 -6.01 8.90 -7.68
CA ASP A 78 -5.09 8.31 -8.65
C ASP A 78 -4.30 7.17 -8.02
N ALA A 79 -3.89 6.19 -8.83
CA ALA A 79 -3.09 5.07 -8.39
C ALA A 79 -1.91 4.83 -9.34
N ASP A 80 -0.70 4.90 -8.80
CA ASP A 80 0.52 4.43 -9.46
C ASP A 80 0.72 2.95 -9.12
N ILE A 81 0.45 2.08 -10.10
CA ILE A 81 0.47 0.62 -9.93
C ILE A 81 1.84 0.10 -10.33
N SER A 82 2.54 -0.54 -9.39
CA SER A 82 3.86 -1.14 -9.58
C SER A 82 3.84 -2.63 -9.88
N GLY A 83 2.68 -3.28 -9.75
CA GLY A 83 2.55 -4.72 -9.98
C GLY A 83 1.31 -5.31 -9.33
N GLN A 84 1.32 -6.64 -9.17
CA GLN A 84 0.24 -7.38 -8.52
C GLN A 84 0.81 -8.43 -7.58
N ASP A 85 0.20 -8.64 -6.43
CA ASP A 85 0.61 -9.66 -5.49
C ASP A 85 0.00 -11.04 -5.81
N GLN A 86 0.45 -12.07 -5.09
CA GLN A 86 -0.03 -13.44 -5.25
C GLN A 86 -1.53 -13.63 -4.96
N TYR A 87 -2.19 -12.65 -4.33
CA TYR A 87 -3.63 -12.65 -4.03
C TYR A 87 -4.45 -11.85 -5.06
N GLY A 88 -3.81 -11.40 -6.14
CA GLY A 88 -4.44 -10.64 -7.20
C GLY A 88 -4.74 -9.17 -6.84
N ARG A 89 -4.13 -8.63 -5.76
CA ARG A 89 -4.24 -7.21 -5.42
C ARG A 89 -3.22 -6.42 -6.21
N TYR A 90 -3.62 -5.29 -6.76
CA TYR A 90 -2.70 -4.35 -7.38
C TYR A 90 -1.91 -3.62 -6.31
N LEU A 91 -0.59 -3.65 -6.42
CA LEU A 91 0.32 -2.92 -5.54
C LEU A 91 0.38 -1.47 -6.00
N ALA A 92 -0.03 -0.53 -5.17
CA ALA A 92 -0.24 0.84 -5.59
C ALA A 92 0.23 1.89 -4.58
N ARG A 93 0.72 3.00 -5.12
CA ARG A 93 0.83 4.26 -4.40
C ARG A 93 -0.34 5.14 -4.81
N LEU A 94 -1.13 5.58 -3.84
CA LEU A 94 -2.34 6.34 -4.09
C LEU A 94 -2.06 7.84 -3.92
N TYR A 95 -2.75 8.64 -4.74
CA TYR A 95 -2.69 10.09 -4.66
C TYR A 95 -4.11 10.67 -4.64
N ASP A 96 -4.34 11.59 -3.72
CA ASP A 96 -5.54 12.43 -3.68
C ASP A 96 -5.12 13.86 -3.98
N ASN A 97 -5.61 14.43 -5.09
CA ASN A 97 -5.21 15.77 -5.55
C ASN A 97 -3.67 15.99 -5.54
N GLY A 98 -2.91 14.98 -5.95
CA GLY A 98 -1.45 14.99 -6.00
C GLY A 98 -0.74 14.75 -4.65
N VAL A 99 -1.50 14.55 -3.57
CA VAL A 99 -0.95 14.24 -2.23
C VAL A 99 -0.79 12.72 -2.07
N ASP A 100 0.40 12.28 -1.68
CA ASP A 100 0.74 10.87 -1.45
C ASP A 100 0.02 10.33 -0.20
N VAL A 101 -1.06 9.60 -0.42
CA VAL A 101 -1.91 9.01 0.62
C VAL A 101 -1.14 7.99 1.46
N ASN A 102 -0.31 7.13 0.83
CA ASN A 102 0.49 6.13 1.54
C ASN A 102 1.42 6.82 2.57
N ARG A 103 2.05 7.91 2.16
CA ARG A 103 2.95 8.69 3.02
C ARG A 103 2.20 9.35 4.18
N ILE A 104 1.02 9.92 3.93
CA ILE A 104 0.20 10.55 4.99
C ILE A 104 -0.21 9.50 6.04
N MET A 105 -0.55 8.27 5.63
CA MET A 105 -0.88 7.19 6.56
C MET A 105 0.26 6.96 7.56
N VAL A 106 1.51 6.97 7.12
CA VAL A 106 2.70 6.81 7.99
C VAL A 106 2.92 8.07 8.83
N SER A 107 2.87 9.25 8.20
CA SER A 107 3.15 10.55 8.88
C SER A 107 2.17 10.85 10.01
N GLU A 108 0.93 10.34 9.92
CA GLU A 108 -0.09 10.50 10.96
C GLU A 108 -0.16 9.30 11.93
N GLY A 109 0.78 8.35 11.79
CA GLY A 109 0.85 7.18 12.65
C GLY A 109 -0.33 6.23 12.50
N MET A 110 -0.90 6.12 11.31
CA MET A 110 -2.01 5.21 10.99
C MET A 110 -1.54 3.92 10.32
N ALA A 111 -0.28 3.86 9.89
CA ALA A 111 0.37 2.68 9.35
C ALA A 111 1.86 2.66 9.74
N TRP A 112 2.45 1.47 9.70
CA TRP A 112 3.88 1.24 9.79
C TRP A 112 4.51 1.32 8.41
N VAL A 113 5.80 1.71 8.33
CA VAL A 113 6.62 1.39 7.16
C VAL A 113 6.77 -0.12 7.11
N TYR A 114 6.56 -0.73 5.94
CA TYR A 114 6.63 -2.18 5.79
C TYR A 114 8.03 -2.62 5.38
N ASP A 115 8.86 -2.98 6.36
CA ASP A 115 10.29 -3.29 6.20
C ASP A 115 10.58 -4.32 5.10
N PHE A 116 9.67 -5.25 4.86
CA PHE A 116 9.88 -6.34 3.89
C PHE A 116 9.75 -5.87 2.43
N TYR A 117 9.05 -4.76 2.17
CA TYR A 117 8.73 -4.31 0.82
C TYR A 117 8.99 -2.83 0.56
N VAL A 118 9.46 -2.07 1.58
CA VAL A 118 9.74 -0.64 1.40
C VAL A 118 10.92 -0.43 0.46
N THR A 119 10.71 0.36 -0.58
CA THR A 119 11.72 0.76 -1.55
C THR A 119 12.14 2.21 -1.37
N ASP A 120 11.18 3.10 -1.09
CA ASP A 120 11.40 4.50 -0.78
C ASP A 120 11.75 4.68 0.71
N LYS A 121 13.05 4.74 1.01
CA LYS A 121 13.55 4.84 2.39
C LYS A 121 13.18 6.13 3.12
N THR A 122 12.70 7.15 2.40
CA THR A 122 12.23 8.40 3.03
C THR A 122 10.96 8.21 3.87
N PHE A 123 10.22 7.10 3.68
CA PHE A 123 9.11 6.72 4.57
C PHE A 123 9.54 6.54 6.02
N TYR A 124 10.77 6.10 6.28
CA TYR A 124 11.30 6.00 7.65
C TYR A 124 11.44 7.34 8.36
N GLU A 125 11.75 8.41 7.64
CA GLU A 125 11.80 9.75 8.20
C GLU A 125 10.41 10.19 8.68
N ASN A 126 9.38 9.91 7.87
CA ASN A 126 7.99 10.16 8.23
C ASN A 126 7.56 9.36 9.46
N GLN A 127 7.92 8.08 9.53
CA GLN A 127 7.63 7.24 10.69
C GLN A 127 8.33 7.73 11.96
N GLN A 128 9.61 8.08 11.87
CA GLN A 128 10.40 8.61 12.99
C GLN A 128 9.79 9.90 13.54
N GLU A 129 9.35 10.81 12.67
CA GLU A 129 8.69 12.04 13.09
C GLU A 129 7.33 11.76 13.75
N ALA A 130 6.52 10.84 13.20
CA ALA A 130 5.28 10.41 13.81
C ALA A 130 5.50 9.79 15.20
N GLN A 131 6.56 8.98 15.37
CA GLN A 131 6.97 8.39 16.64
C GLN A 131 7.37 9.46 17.66
N LYS A 132 8.21 10.40 17.26
CA LYS A 132 8.66 11.51 18.09
C LYS A 132 7.48 12.36 18.60
N LEU A 133 6.53 12.63 17.73
CA LEU A 133 5.32 13.39 18.04
C LEU A 133 4.21 12.53 18.68
N LYS A 134 4.43 11.24 18.88
CA LYS A 134 3.47 10.28 19.44
C LYS A 134 2.12 10.28 18.72
N LYS A 135 2.14 10.43 17.40
CA LYS A 135 0.93 10.41 16.57
C LYS A 135 0.32 9.02 16.45
N GLY A 136 -1.00 8.95 16.38
CA GLY A 136 -1.76 7.74 16.11
C GLY A 136 -1.35 6.56 16.98
N LEU A 137 -0.98 5.45 16.37
CA LEU A 137 -0.52 4.21 17.05
C LEU A 137 0.70 4.44 17.97
N TRP A 138 1.53 5.46 17.68
CA TRP A 138 2.70 5.80 18.48
C TRP A 138 2.37 6.50 19.80
N SER A 139 1.10 6.85 20.03
CA SER A 139 0.61 7.28 21.36
C SER A 139 0.65 6.14 22.40
N LYS A 140 0.70 4.89 21.94
CA LYS A 140 0.87 3.71 22.79
C LYS A 140 2.35 3.46 23.06
N ARG A 141 2.64 2.92 24.26
CA ARG A 141 4.02 2.68 24.68
C ARG A 141 4.73 1.61 23.84
N TYR A 142 3.99 0.57 23.43
CA TYR A 142 4.51 -0.57 22.66
C TYR A 142 3.48 -1.00 21.62
N PRO A 143 3.33 -0.27 20.52
CA PRO A 143 2.43 -0.70 19.47
C PRO A 143 3.03 -1.91 18.75
N ALA A 144 2.24 -2.99 18.60
CA ALA A 144 2.67 -4.17 17.85
C ALA A 144 2.58 -3.88 16.33
N PRO A 145 3.60 -4.22 15.55
CA PRO A 145 3.51 -4.13 14.11
C PRO A 145 2.55 -5.19 13.54
N PRO A 146 1.86 -4.90 12.41
CA PRO A 146 0.83 -5.81 11.87
C PRO A 146 1.36 -7.21 11.53
N TRP A 147 2.59 -7.33 11.04
CA TRP A 147 3.20 -8.62 10.72
C TRP A 147 3.49 -9.49 11.96
N GLU A 148 3.75 -8.89 13.12
CA GLU A 148 3.86 -9.61 14.38
C GLU A 148 2.49 -10.01 14.90
N TRP A 149 1.51 -9.11 14.80
CA TRP A 149 0.12 -9.42 15.15
C TRP A 149 -0.42 -10.63 14.38
N ARG A 150 -0.17 -10.70 13.06
CA ARG A 150 -0.56 -11.86 12.22
C ARG A 150 0.13 -13.16 12.63
N ARG A 151 1.38 -13.12 13.11
CA ARG A 151 2.12 -14.32 13.56
C ARG A 151 1.69 -14.84 14.93
N SER A 152 1.07 -14.00 15.73
CA SER A 152 0.65 -14.36 17.10
C SER A 152 -0.72 -15.06 17.16
N ARG A 153 -1.30 -15.39 15.98
CA ARG A 153 -2.64 -15.97 15.85
C ARG A 153 -2.67 -17.32 15.20
#